data_a56d68c84e397047c651800a924aaaef
#
_entry.id   a56d68c84e397047c651800a924aaaef
#
_cell.length_a   1.000
_cell.length_b   1.000
_cell.length_c   1.000
_cell.angle_alpha   90.00
_cell.angle_beta   90.00
_cell.angle_gamma   90.00
#
_symmetry.space_group_name_H-M   'P 1'
#
loop_
_entity.id
_entity.type
_entity.pdbx_description
1 polymer ?
#
loop_
_entity_poly.entity_id
_entity_poly.type
_entity_poly.pdbx_seq_one_letter_code
_entity_poly.pdbx_strand_id
1 'polypeptide(L)'
;NFASLEGPAKDIMLMKSALAGYNITKILHKKDMTKYQMEKFFSIELRDQVKNANISSLLVWYAGHGKFVSPTGYWVPVDAKIDDEFSFFGINNLKAAMQSYSSQLKHLLVITDACESGPTFLLAMRGAEEDIRCEKSELIKSKSAQVFTSAGYELASDNSQFTKTFSSSLINNTDACISIDKIVKRVTTAVKDAGNQAPKFGKIKDLEDEGGTFFFMKK
;
A
#
# COMPACT_ATOMS: atom_id res chain seq x y z
N ASN A 1 7.95 -5.05 24.10
CA ASN A 1 7.49 -4.08 23.10
C ASN A 1 8.43 -4.11 21.90
N PHE A 2 7.92 -3.83 20.72
CA PHE A 2 8.72 -3.66 19.49
C PHE A 2 9.58 -2.40 19.60
N ALA A 3 10.75 -2.42 18.95
CA ALA A 3 11.63 -1.25 18.89
C ALA A 3 10.94 -0.09 18.15
N SER A 4 11.22 1.14 18.56
CA SER A 4 10.75 2.31 17.83
C SER A 4 11.46 2.42 16.47
N LEU A 5 10.72 2.76 15.42
CA LEU A 5 11.24 3.00 14.08
C LEU A 5 11.23 4.51 13.77
N GLU A 6 12.36 5.05 13.31
CA GLU A 6 12.43 6.44 12.84
C GLU A 6 12.07 6.58 11.34
N GLY A 7 12.28 5.51 10.55
CA GLY A 7 12.03 5.48 9.12
C GLY A 7 10.60 5.88 8.73
N PRO A 8 9.55 5.29 9.32
CA PRO A 8 8.16 5.56 8.94
C PRO A 8 7.75 7.03 9.00
N ALA A 9 8.27 7.79 9.97
CA ALA A 9 7.98 9.21 10.07
C ALA A 9 8.58 10.02 8.91
N LYS A 10 9.80 9.68 8.49
CA LYS A 10 10.50 10.28 7.33
C LYS A 10 9.79 9.90 6.04
N ASP A 11 9.40 8.64 5.88
CA ASP A 11 8.73 8.10 4.71
C ASP A 11 7.37 8.76 4.46
N ILE A 12 6.58 8.99 5.51
CA ILE A 12 5.31 9.72 5.42
C ILE A 12 5.52 11.15 4.93
N MET A 13 6.55 11.83 5.39
CA MET A 13 6.85 13.19 4.93
C MET A 13 7.24 13.21 3.45
N LEU A 14 8.09 12.27 3.01
CA LEU A 14 8.46 12.09 1.60
C LEU A 14 7.23 11.84 0.73
N MET A 15 6.36 10.93 1.14
CA MET A 15 5.16 10.59 0.41
C MET A 15 4.16 11.76 0.33
N LYS A 16 3.93 12.49 1.43
CA LYS A 16 3.09 13.70 1.40
C LYS A 16 3.62 14.74 0.42
N SER A 17 4.93 14.97 0.42
CA SER A 17 5.57 15.89 -0.53
C SER A 17 5.40 15.42 -1.97
N ALA A 18 5.65 14.13 -2.25
CA ALA A 18 5.52 13.55 -3.58
C ALA A 18 4.08 13.62 -4.11
N LEU A 19 3.10 13.34 -3.25
CA LEU A 19 1.68 13.35 -3.60
C LEU A 19 1.10 14.77 -3.76
N ALA A 20 1.77 15.81 -3.29
CA ALA A 20 1.29 17.20 -3.38
C ALA A 20 1.08 17.67 -4.82
N GLY A 21 1.82 17.13 -5.79
CA GLY A 21 1.68 17.42 -7.23
C GLY A 21 0.55 16.65 -7.93
N TYR A 22 -0.17 15.80 -7.23
CA TYR A 22 -1.19 14.92 -7.81
C TYR A 22 -2.60 15.28 -7.38
N ASN A 23 -3.58 14.88 -8.18
CA ASN A 23 -4.99 15.15 -7.93
C ASN A 23 -5.52 14.20 -6.84
N ILE A 24 -5.32 14.60 -5.59
CA ILE A 24 -5.75 13.87 -4.39
C ILE A 24 -6.76 14.73 -3.64
N THR A 25 -7.96 14.21 -3.49
CA THR A 25 -9.05 14.91 -2.82
C THR A 25 -8.80 15.06 -1.31
N LYS A 26 -8.28 14.00 -0.68
CA LYS A 26 -8.10 13.97 0.78
C LYS A 26 -6.96 13.04 1.18
N ILE A 27 -6.16 13.47 2.14
CA ILE A 27 -5.15 12.64 2.82
C ILE A 27 -5.56 12.47 4.29
N LEU A 28 -5.73 11.21 4.71
CA LEU A 28 -5.94 10.85 6.11
C LEU A 28 -4.62 10.33 6.66
N HIS A 29 -4.00 11.06 7.58
CA HIS A 29 -2.77 10.63 8.26
C HIS A 29 -3.11 10.13 9.66
N LYS A 30 -2.85 8.86 9.89
CA LYS A 30 -2.97 8.21 11.21
C LYS A 30 -1.58 7.81 11.67
N LYS A 31 -1.26 8.06 12.92
CA LYS A 31 0.04 7.75 13.52
C LYS A 31 -0.16 6.97 14.81
N ASP A 32 0.75 6.04 15.07
CA ASP A 32 0.83 5.29 16.32
C ASP A 32 -0.53 4.73 16.79
N MET A 33 -1.22 4.03 15.86
CA MET A 33 -2.53 3.46 16.14
C MET A 33 -2.41 2.19 17.00
N THR A 34 -3.30 2.06 17.98
CA THR A 34 -3.55 0.78 18.65
C THR A 34 -4.29 -0.19 17.73
N LYS A 35 -4.29 -1.48 18.08
CA LYS A 35 -5.06 -2.50 17.34
C LYS A 35 -6.52 -2.10 17.20
N TYR A 36 -7.16 -1.72 18.31
CA TYR A 36 -8.55 -1.29 18.31
C TYR A 36 -8.80 -0.09 17.39
N GLN A 37 -7.88 0.88 17.38
CA GLN A 37 -7.99 2.05 16.50
C GLN A 37 -7.85 1.65 15.02
N MET A 38 -6.96 0.72 14.68
CA MET A 38 -6.82 0.20 13.31
C MET A 38 -8.10 -0.53 12.88
N GLU A 39 -8.64 -1.42 13.71
CA GLU A 39 -9.88 -2.14 13.43
C GLU A 39 -11.05 -1.18 13.21
N LYS A 40 -11.23 -0.21 14.11
CA LYS A 40 -12.28 0.81 13.99
C LYS A 40 -12.10 1.67 12.75
N PHE A 41 -10.88 2.10 12.46
CA PHE A 41 -10.58 2.93 11.30
C PHE A 41 -10.93 2.23 10.00
N PHE A 42 -10.43 1.03 9.77
CA PHE A 42 -10.64 0.32 8.50
C PHE A 42 -12.08 -0.19 8.35
N SER A 43 -12.70 -0.68 9.43
CA SER A 43 -14.04 -1.29 9.35
C SER A 43 -15.19 -0.28 9.38
N ILE A 44 -14.98 0.90 9.99
CA ILE A 44 -16.05 1.89 10.19
C ILE A 44 -15.67 3.22 9.55
N GLU A 45 -14.62 3.90 10.06
CA GLU A 45 -14.34 5.29 9.69
C GLU A 45 -14.02 5.42 8.20
N LEU A 46 -13.14 4.57 7.66
CA LEU A 46 -12.75 4.60 6.25
C LEU A 46 -13.91 4.17 5.34
N ARG A 47 -14.67 3.14 5.74
CA ARG A 47 -15.87 2.73 5.02
C ARG A 47 -16.86 3.88 4.87
N ASP A 48 -17.12 4.59 5.97
CA ASP A 48 -18.06 5.71 5.95
C ASP A 48 -17.53 6.89 5.12
N GLN A 49 -16.20 7.14 5.14
CA GLN A 49 -15.57 8.12 4.25
C GLN A 49 -15.76 7.75 2.76
N VAL A 50 -15.51 6.50 2.40
CA VAL A 50 -15.67 6.02 1.02
C VAL A 50 -17.12 6.18 0.55
N LYS A 51 -18.08 5.76 1.38
CA LYS A 51 -19.50 5.82 1.05
C LYS A 51 -20.04 7.26 0.94
N ASN A 52 -19.72 8.10 1.93
CA ASN A 52 -20.31 9.44 2.02
C ASN A 52 -19.67 10.45 1.06
N ALA A 53 -18.40 10.28 0.70
CA ALA A 53 -17.67 11.19 -0.19
C ALA A 53 -17.61 10.72 -1.65
N ASN A 54 -18.29 9.62 -2.00
CA ASN A 54 -18.30 9.02 -3.34
C ASN A 54 -16.86 8.81 -3.89
N ILE A 55 -15.99 8.23 -3.05
CA ILE A 55 -14.59 7.98 -3.40
C ILE A 55 -14.53 6.86 -4.43
N SER A 56 -13.89 7.14 -5.56
CA SER A 56 -13.69 6.14 -6.63
C SER A 56 -12.32 5.45 -6.57
N SER A 57 -11.31 6.11 -5.99
CA SER A 57 -9.96 5.58 -5.90
C SER A 57 -9.39 5.75 -4.49
N LEU A 58 -8.86 4.67 -3.94
CA LEU A 58 -8.30 4.63 -2.58
C LEU A 58 -6.86 4.11 -2.61
N LEU A 59 -5.94 4.90 -2.05
CA LEU A 59 -4.59 4.47 -1.72
C LEU A 59 -4.47 4.31 -0.21
N VAL A 60 -4.06 3.13 0.23
CA VAL A 60 -3.66 2.87 1.61
C VAL A 60 -2.14 2.70 1.64
N TRP A 61 -1.46 3.49 2.46
CA TRP A 61 -0.02 3.38 2.70
C TRP A 61 0.23 3.05 4.16
N TYR A 62 0.87 1.92 4.40
CA TYR A 62 1.33 1.53 5.73
C TYR A 62 2.87 1.50 5.75
N ALA A 63 3.45 2.14 6.76
CA ALA A 63 4.87 2.03 7.07
C ALA A 63 5.03 1.73 8.56
N GLY A 64 5.74 0.68 8.89
CA GLY A 64 5.90 0.22 10.26
C GLY A 64 6.38 -1.22 10.38
N HIS A 65 6.27 -1.77 11.58
CA HIS A 65 6.56 -3.18 11.79
C HIS A 65 5.50 -4.08 11.15
N GLY A 66 5.97 -5.13 10.49
CA GLY A 66 5.15 -6.25 10.05
C GLY A 66 5.63 -7.56 10.66
N LYS A 67 4.78 -8.56 10.72
CA LYS A 67 5.10 -9.91 11.18
C LYS A 67 4.36 -10.94 10.33
N PHE A 68 5.01 -12.07 10.09
CA PHE A 68 4.37 -13.23 9.48
C PHE A 68 4.35 -14.38 10.49
N VAL A 69 3.15 -14.82 10.83
CA VAL A 69 2.93 -16.04 11.60
C VAL A 69 2.10 -16.95 10.72
N SER A 70 2.74 -17.96 10.15
CA SER A 70 2.17 -18.81 9.09
C SER A 70 0.76 -19.31 9.42
N PRO A 71 -0.21 -19.13 8.52
CA PRO A 71 -0.08 -18.57 7.16
C PRO A 71 -0.44 -17.08 7.04
N THR A 72 -0.45 -16.31 8.13
CA THR A 72 -1.01 -14.96 8.19
C THR A 72 0.07 -13.90 8.40
N GLY A 73 -0.02 -12.81 7.64
CA GLY A 73 0.75 -11.58 7.86
C GLY A 73 -0.03 -10.60 8.74
N TYR A 74 0.72 -9.77 9.45
CA TYR A 74 0.19 -8.79 10.40
C TYR A 74 0.90 -7.45 10.25
N TRP A 75 0.17 -6.37 10.46
CA TRP A 75 0.72 -5.08 10.84
C TRP A 75 0.78 -4.98 12.36
N VAL A 76 1.85 -4.40 12.89
CA VAL A 76 2.11 -4.36 14.33
C VAL A 76 1.68 -3.01 14.89
N PRO A 77 0.57 -2.94 15.67
CA PRO A 77 0.12 -1.72 16.34
C PRO A 77 1.06 -1.29 17.47
N VAL A 78 0.91 -0.05 17.96
CA VAL A 78 1.78 0.47 19.06
C VAL A 78 1.57 -0.22 20.41
N ASP A 79 0.41 -0.82 20.62
CA ASP A 79 0.08 -1.59 21.82
C ASP A 79 0.38 -3.09 21.70
N ALA A 80 1.01 -3.51 20.59
CA ALA A 80 1.36 -4.90 20.35
C ALA A 80 2.42 -5.43 21.33
N LYS A 81 2.25 -6.70 21.72
CA LYS A 81 3.18 -7.45 22.56
C LYS A 81 3.87 -8.53 21.74
N ILE A 82 5.20 -8.65 21.87
CA ILE A 82 6.02 -9.53 21.02
C ILE A 82 5.54 -10.98 21.03
N ASP A 83 5.14 -11.46 22.22
CA ASP A 83 4.78 -12.86 22.45
C ASP A 83 3.24 -13.09 22.40
N ASP A 84 2.48 -12.12 21.93
CA ASP A 84 1.01 -12.18 21.88
C ASP A 84 0.49 -11.80 20.47
N GLU A 85 0.28 -12.82 19.64
CA GLU A 85 -0.23 -12.65 18.28
C GLU A 85 -1.62 -12.01 18.24
N PHE A 86 -2.43 -12.19 19.29
CA PHE A 86 -3.73 -11.55 19.40
C PHE A 86 -3.63 -10.03 19.54
N SER A 87 -2.46 -9.49 19.88
CA SER A 87 -2.21 -8.06 19.90
C SER A 87 -1.91 -7.45 18.52
N PHE A 88 -1.71 -8.26 17.48
CA PHE A 88 -1.39 -7.81 16.14
C PHE A 88 -2.66 -7.53 15.30
N PHE A 89 -2.53 -6.64 14.31
CA PHE A 89 -3.61 -6.36 13.37
C PHE A 89 -3.46 -7.26 12.11
N GLY A 90 -4.33 -8.25 11.98
CA GLY A 90 -4.27 -9.23 10.91
C GLY A 90 -4.60 -8.67 9.53
N ILE A 91 -3.80 -9.00 8.52
CA ILE A 91 -4.05 -8.62 7.12
C ILE A 91 -5.38 -9.20 6.61
N ASN A 92 -5.81 -10.35 7.11
CA ASN A 92 -7.13 -10.90 6.77
C ASN A 92 -8.28 -10.01 7.28
N ASN A 93 -8.13 -9.39 8.46
CA ASN A 93 -9.10 -8.43 8.98
C ASN A 93 -9.15 -7.17 8.12
N LEU A 94 -7.99 -6.68 7.67
CA LEU A 94 -7.89 -5.57 6.73
C LEU A 94 -8.63 -5.88 5.41
N LYS A 95 -8.37 -7.05 4.82
CA LYS A 95 -9.05 -7.49 3.58
C LYS A 95 -10.57 -7.58 3.76
N ALA A 96 -11.04 -8.19 4.85
CA ALA A 96 -12.45 -8.29 5.16
C ALA A 96 -13.12 -6.91 5.33
N ALA A 97 -12.44 -5.98 6.01
CA ALA A 97 -12.90 -4.60 6.10
C ALA A 97 -13.02 -3.95 4.72
N MET A 98 -11.99 -4.08 3.87
CA MET A 98 -11.98 -3.53 2.51
C MET A 98 -13.07 -4.12 1.62
N GLN A 99 -13.38 -5.41 1.72
CA GLN A 99 -14.48 -6.05 1.01
C GLN A 99 -15.82 -5.33 1.22
N SER A 100 -16.05 -4.79 2.42
CA SER A 100 -17.33 -4.14 2.76
C SER A 100 -17.59 -2.84 1.98
N TYR A 101 -16.57 -2.27 1.32
CA TYR A 101 -16.69 -1.04 0.53
C TYR A 101 -15.96 -1.07 -0.82
N SER A 102 -15.23 -2.14 -1.14
CA SER A 102 -14.48 -2.25 -2.41
C SER A 102 -15.35 -2.20 -3.66
N SER A 103 -16.61 -2.66 -3.57
CA SER A 103 -17.55 -2.59 -4.70
C SER A 103 -17.82 -1.15 -5.19
N GLN A 104 -17.64 -0.15 -4.32
CA GLN A 104 -17.81 1.27 -4.64
C GLN A 104 -16.53 1.88 -5.21
N LEU A 105 -15.39 1.22 -5.01
CA LEU A 105 -14.11 1.69 -5.52
C LEU A 105 -13.88 1.19 -6.94
N LYS A 106 -13.39 2.07 -7.79
CA LYS A 106 -12.84 1.71 -9.09
C LYS A 106 -11.43 1.16 -8.94
N HIS A 107 -10.63 1.84 -8.14
CA HIS A 107 -9.24 1.46 -7.92
C HIS A 107 -8.89 1.45 -6.43
N LEU A 108 -8.36 0.32 -5.98
CA LEU A 108 -7.78 0.15 -4.66
C LEU A 108 -6.32 -0.22 -4.79
N LEU A 109 -5.46 0.54 -4.14
CA LEU A 109 -4.03 0.24 -4.04
C LEU A 109 -3.62 0.22 -2.57
N VAL A 110 -3.06 -0.90 -2.13
CA VAL A 110 -2.44 -1.04 -0.81
C VAL A 110 -0.93 -1.07 -0.99
N ILE A 111 -0.23 -0.21 -0.29
CA ILE A 111 1.23 -0.21 -0.22
C ILE A 111 1.62 -0.49 1.22
N THR A 112 2.49 -1.48 1.41
CA THR A 112 3.00 -1.83 2.72
C THR A 112 4.51 -1.84 2.71
N ASP A 113 5.11 -0.87 3.41
CA ASP A 113 6.54 -0.83 3.71
C ASP A 113 6.74 -1.38 5.12
N ALA A 114 6.68 -2.70 5.21
CA ALA A 114 6.75 -3.45 6.45
C ALA A 114 7.33 -4.84 6.21
N CYS A 115 8.05 -5.35 7.20
CA CYS A 115 8.59 -6.71 7.19
C CYS A 115 7.46 -7.75 7.06
N GLU A 116 7.72 -8.88 6.42
CA GLU A 116 6.97 -10.15 6.52
C GLU A 116 5.45 -10.11 6.30
N SER A 117 4.83 -8.96 5.97
CA SER A 117 3.37 -8.86 5.83
C SER A 117 2.86 -9.16 4.41
N GLY A 118 3.76 -9.15 3.43
CA GLY A 118 3.42 -9.21 2.00
C GLY A 118 2.65 -10.45 1.53
N PRO A 119 3.04 -11.68 1.90
CA PRO A 119 2.46 -12.90 1.32
C PRO A 119 0.95 -13.07 1.52
N THR A 120 0.41 -12.57 2.63
CA THR A 120 -1.03 -12.72 2.96
C THR A 120 -1.94 -11.90 2.04
N PHE A 121 -1.44 -10.84 1.43
CA PHE A 121 -2.22 -10.01 0.52
C PHE A 121 -2.44 -10.65 -0.85
N LEU A 122 -1.46 -11.39 -1.35
CA LEU A 122 -1.37 -11.71 -2.76
C LEU A 122 -2.27 -12.88 -3.17
N LEU A 123 -3.11 -12.68 -4.19
CA LEU A 123 -3.78 -13.75 -4.92
C LEU A 123 -2.86 -14.27 -6.04
N ALA A 124 -2.26 -13.37 -6.81
CA ALA A 124 -1.37 -13.68 -7.91
C ALA A 124 -0.34 -12.56 -8.07
N MET A 125 0.89 -12.95 -8.40
CA MET A 125 1.91 -11.99 -8.79
C MET A 125 1.54 -11.38 -10.15
N ARG A 126 1.75 -10.05 -10.27
CA ARG A 126 1.58 -9.33 -11.53
C ARG A 126 2.93 -8.83 -12.01
N GLY A 127 3.24 -9.08 -13.28
CA GLY A 127 4.35 -8.42 -13.96
C GLY A 127 4.03 -6.92 -14.12
N ALA A 128 5.00 -6.06 -13.85
CA ALA A 128 4.85 -4.63 -14.12
C ALA A 128 5.05 -4.35 -15.60
N GLU A 129 4.06 -3.75 -16.26
CA GLU A 129 4.15 -3.32 -17.65
C GLU A 129 4.77 -1.92 -17.76
N GLU A 130 5.65 -1.70 -18.75
CA GLU A 130 6.49 -0.51 -18.82
C GLU A 130 5.80 0.76 -19.33
N ASP A 131 4.94 0.63 -20.34
CA ASP A 131 4.46 1.76 -21.15
C ASP A 131 2.94 1.97 -21.11
N ILE A 132 2.36 1.86 -19.91
CA ILE A 132 0.93 2.15 -19.75
C ILE A 132 0.73 3.67 -19.76
N ARG A 133 0.22 4.18 -20.90
CA ARG A 133 -0.19 5.59 -21.03
C ARG A 133 -1.62 5.77 -20.54
N CYS A 134 -1.83 6.66 -19.57
CA CYS A 134 -3.14 6.90 -18.96
C CYS A 134 -4.19 7.48 -19.91
N GLU A 135 -3.77 8.29 -20.89
CA GLU A 135 -4.69 9.01 -21.78
C GLU A 135 -5.48 8.11 -22.74
N LYS A 136 -4.99 6.90 -23.00
CA LYS A 136 -5.60 5.93 -23.93
C LYS A 136 -5.85 4.56 -23.31
N SER A 137 -5.68 4.43 -22.01
CA SER A 137 -5.71 3.12 -21.35
C SER A 137 -7.11 2.71 -20.93
N GLU A 138 -7.60 1.60 -21.49
CA GLU A 138 -8.79 0.92 -20.96
C GLU A 138 -8.57 0.43 -19.54
N LEU A 139 -7.32 0.28 -19.10
CA LEU A 139 -6.95 -0.13 -17.74
C LEU A 139 -7.39 0.85 -16.65
N ILE A 140 -7.56 2.15 -17.00
CA ILE A 140 -8.12 3.15 -16.06
C ILE A 140 -9.64 2.99 -15.89
N LYS A 141 -10.30 2.33 -16.85
CA LYS A 141 -11.75 2.09 -16.81
C LYS A 141 -12.11 0.79 -16.11
N SER A 142 -11.20 -0.17 -16.06
CA SER A 142 -11.39 -1.47 -15.43
C SER A 142 -11.05 -1.40 -13.94
N LYS A 143 -11.78 -2.12 -13.10
CA LYS A 143 -11.50 -2.20 -11.67
C LYS A 143 -10.12 -2.78 -11.39
N SER A 144 -9.46 -2.25 -10.35
CA SER A 144 -8.22 -2.81 -9.84
C SER A 144 -8.20 -2.87 -8.31
N ALA A 145 -7.74 -3.99 -7.78
CA ALA A 145 -7.45 -4.19 -6.35
C ALA A 145 -6.02 -4.73 -6.23
N GLN A 146 -5.08 -3.83 -6.04
CA GLN A 146 -3.65 -4.11 -6.16
C GLN A 146 -2.93 -3.90 -4.83
N VAL A 147 -1.86 -4.66 -4.63
CA VAL A 147 -0.95 -4.49 -3.50
C VAL A 147 0.49 -4.45 -3.96
N PHE A 148 1.27 -3.58 -3.34
CA PHE A 148 2.71 -3.49 -3.51
C PHE A 148 3.40 -3.50 -2.16
N THR A 149 4.30 -4.47 -1.93
CA THR A 149 4.99 -4.67 -0.66
C THR A 149 6.49 -4.46 -0.83
N SER A 150 7.15 -3.86 0.15
CA SER A 150 8.60 -3.60 0.12
C SER A 150 9.41 -4.88 0.30
N ALA A 151 8.89 -5.87 1.01
CA ALA A 151 9.53 -7.15 1.27
C ALA A 151 8.52 -8.30 1.23
N GLY A 152 9.00 -9.51 0.96
CA GLY A 152 8.24 -10.75 1.09
C GLY A 152 8.28 -11.25 2.53
N TYR A 153 9.23 -12.16 2.80
CA TYR A 153 9.49 -12.71 4.14
C TYR A 153 10.71 -12.07 4.81
N GLU A 154 11.42 -11.18 4.10
CA GLU A 154 12.64 -10.54 4.58
C GLU A 154 12.33 -9.34 5.48
N LEU A 155 13.31 -8.93 6.29
CA LEU A 155 13.22 -7.72 7.11
C LEU A 155 13.30 -6.46 6.23
N ALA A 156 12.38 -5.53 6.41
CA ALA A 156 12.47 -4.22 5.78
C ALA A 156 13.54 -3.36 6.45
N SER A 157 14.24 -2.54 5.66
CA SER A 157 15.24 -1.62 6.17
C SER A 157 14.60 -0.35 6.72
N ASP A 158 15.06 0.13 7.87
CA ASP A 158 14.61 1.40 8.47
C ASP A 158 14.99 2.63 7.60
N ASN A 159 15.87 2.45 6.62
CA ASN A 159 16.24 3.44 5.61
C ASN A 159 15.79 2.97 4.22
N SER A 160 14.50 2.75 4.06
CA SER A 160 13.92 2.06 2.94
C SER A 160 14.19 2.73 1.59
N GLN A 161 14.89 2.02 0.71
CA GLN A 161 15.04 2.42 -0.69
C GLN A 161 13.69 2.35 -1.43
N PHE A 162 12.75 1.55 -0.92
CA PHE A 162 11.42 1.40 -1.46
C PHE A 162 10.65 2.73 -1.48
N THR A 163 10.44 3.36 -0.31
CA THR A 163 9.73 4.65 -0.21
C THR A 163 10.48 5.77 -0.92
N LYS A 164 11.82 5.82 -0.84
CA LYS A 164 12.62 6.83 -1.54
C LYS A 164 12.44 6.76 -3.06
N THR A 165 12.52 5.56 -3.63
CA THR A 165 12.36 5.40 -5.08
C THR A 165 10.92 5.60 -5.52
N PHE A 166 9.95 5.19 -4.69
CA PHE A 166 8.54 5.44 -4.96
C PHE A 166 8.25 6.95 -5.01
N SER A 167 8.63 7.70 -3.98
CA SER A 167 8.44 9.15 -3.92
C SER A 167 9.18 9.89 -5.04
N SER A 168 10.41 9.51 -5.32
CA SER A 168 11.21 10.04 -6.42
C SER A 168 10.56 9.78 -7.79
N SER A 169 9.93 8.61 -7.98
CA SER A 169 9.22 8.29 -9.23
C SER A 169 8.01 9.19 -9.45
N LEU A 170 7.34 9.61 -8.38
CA LEU A 170 6.25 10.59 -8.43
C LEU A 170 6.78 12.00 -8.70
N ILE A 171 7.78 12.46 -7.94
CA ILE A 171 8.33 13.82 -8.05
C ILE A 171 8.90 14.09 -9.44
N ASN A 172 9.67 13.12 -9.98
CA ASN A 172 10.35 13.26 -11.26
C ASN A 172 9.48 12.86 -12.47
N ASN A 173 8.20 12.53 -12.24
CA ASN A 173 7.29 12.27 -13.36
C ASN A 173 6.96 13.58 -14.08
N THR A 174 7.23 13.64 -15.39
CA THR A 174 6.92 14.79 -16.27
C THR A 174 5.59 14.63 -17.01
N ASP A 175 5.08 13.39 -17.10
CA ASP A 175 3.83 13.08 -17.80
C ASP A 175 2.61 13.51 -16.98
N ALA A 176 1.45 13.68 -17.63
CA ALA A 176 0.19 14.02 -16.98
C ALA A 176 -0.26 12.99 -15.94
N CYS A 177 0.26 11.78 -16.02
CA CYS A 177 0.01 10.72 -15.04
C CYS A 177 1.19 9.74 -14.95
N ILE A 178 1.16 8.89 -13.94
CA ILE A 178 2.05 7.72 -13.84
C ILE A 178 1.26 6.52 -13.30
N SER A 179 1.42 5.36 -13.95
CA SER A 179 0.83 4.11 -13.47
C SER A 179 1.61 3.52 -12.30
N ILE A 180 0.92 2.77 -11.45
CA ILE A 180 1.61 2.00 -10.39
C ILE A 180 2.60 1.00 -11.00
N ASP A 181 2.31 0.40 -12.15
CA ASP A 181 3.18 -0.56 -12.83
C ASP A 181 4.56 0.05 -13.16
N LYS A 182 4.58 1.30 -13.68
CA LYS A 182 5.83 2.04 -13.96
C LYS A 182 6.63 2.31 -12.68
N ILE A 183 5.95 2.66 -11.59
CA ILE A 183 6.57 2.86 -10.28
C ILE A 183 7.13 1.55 -9.73
N VAL A 184 6.35 0.48 -9.77
CA VAL A 184 6.75 -0.87 -9.33
C VAL A 184 8.04 -1.30 -9.99
N LYS A 185 8.15 -1.14 -11.31
CA LYS A 185 9.36 -1.51 -12.04
C LYS A 185 10.59 -0.75 -11.51
N ARG A 186 10.48 0.57 -11.37
CA ARG A 186 11.58 1.42 -10.87
C ARG A 186 11.98 1.04 -9.44
N VAL A 187 11.00 0.87 -8.56
CA VAL A 187 11.22 0.51 -7.16
C VAL A 187 11.84 -0.88 -7.06
N THR A 188 11.31 -1.86 -7.78
CA THR A 188 11.83 -3.24 -7.75
C THR A 188 13.28 -3.30 -8.21
N THR A 189 13.65 -2.57 -9.25
CA THR A 189 15.04 -2.48 -9.71
C THR A 189 15.92 -1.85 -8.64
N ALA A 190 15.57 -0.67 -8.13
CA ALA A 190 16.38 0.05 -7.15
C ALA A 190 16.56 -0.70 -5.82
N VAL A 191 15.50 -1.41 -5.37
CA VAL A 191 15.56 -2.20 -4.13
C VAL A 191 16.44 -3.45 -4.31
N LYS A 192 16.35 -4.12 -5.47
CA LYS A 192 17.22 -5.27 -5.79
C LYS A 192 18.69 -4.87 -5.86
N ASP A 193 18.97 -3.72 -6.47
CA ASP A 193 20.35 -3.21 -6.60
C ASP A 193 20.94 -2.79 -5.25
N ALA A 194 20.10 -2.41 -4.30
CA ALA A 194 20.52 -1.96 -2.97
C ALA A 194 20.67 -3.10 -1.93
N GLY A 195 20.15 -4.30 -2.19
CA GLY A 195 20.24 -5.40 -1.23
C GLY A 195 19.33 -6.60 -1.52
N ASN A 196 19.09 -7.40 -0.47
CA ASN A 196 18.39 -8.69 -0.57
C ASN A 196 16.86 -8.63 -0.48
N GLN A 197 16.25 -7.45 -0.50
CA GLN A 197 14.79 -7.33 -0.45
C GLN A 197 14.17 -7.61 -1.82
N ALA A 198 13.03 -8.28 -1.83
CA ALA A 198 12.29 -8.63 -3.03
C ALA A 198 10.87 -8.07 -2.98
N PRO A 199 10.66 -6.81 -3.41
CA PRO A 199 9.32 -6.24 -3.49
C PRO A 199 8.38 -7.12 -4.29
N LYS A 200 7.12 -7.22 -3.84
CA LYS A 200 6.09 -8.02 -4.48
C LYS A 200 4.93 -7.13 -4.92
N PHE A 201 4.47 -7.34 -6.14
CA PHE A 201 3.32 -6.63 -6.69
C PHE A 201 2.32 -7.63 -7.24
N GLY A 202 1.03 -7.41 -6.99
CA GLY A 202 0.00 -8.29 -7.47
C GLY A 202 -1.41 -7.86 -7.10
N LYS A 203 -2.36 -8.77 -7.35
CA LYS A 203 -3.76 -8.60 -7.01
C LYS A 203 -4.01 -8.96 -5.54
N ILE A 204 -4.89 -8.21 -4.89
CA ILE A 204 -5.33 -8.53 -3.52
C ILE A 204 -6.30 -9.71 -3.59
N LYS A 205 -6.00 -10.75 -2.83
CA LYS A 205 -6.88 -11.93 -2.71
C LYS A 205 -8.26 -11.53 -2.16
N ASP A 206 -9.29 -12.14 -2.71
CA ASP A 206 -10.70 -12.01 -2.30
C ASP A 206 -11.32 -10.62 -2.57
N LEU A 207 -10.67 -9.77 -3.37
CA LEU A 207 -11.24 -8.51 -3.86
C LEU A 207 -11.45 -8.54 -5.38
N GLU A 208 -12.47 -7.79 -5.83
CA GLU A 208 -12.82 -7.70 -7.26
C GLU A 208 -11.74 -6.92 -8.02
N ASP A 209 -11.18 -7.57 -9.05
CA ASP A 209 -10.15 -7.01 -9.94
C ASP A 209 -10.41 -7.45 -11.37
N GLU A 210 -10.64 -6.51 -12.26
CA GLU A 210 -10.91 -6.73 -13.69
C GLU A 210 -9.64 -6.57 -14.55
N GLY A 211 -8.47 -6.57 -13.94
CA GLY A 211 -7.20 -6.37 -14.63
C GLY A 211 -6.85 -4.90 -14.87
N GLY A 212 -7.58 -3.97 -14.26
CA GLY A 212 -7.26 -2.56 -14.28
C GLY A 212 -5.93 -2.24 -13.58
N THR A 213 -5.54 -0.96 -13.59
CA THR A 213 -4.37 -0.51 -12.85
C THR A 213 -4.59 0.85 -12.20
N PHE A 214 -3.88 1.10 -11.09
CA PHE A 214 -3.96 2.36 -10.39
C PHE A 214 -3.08 3.43 -11.08
N PHE A 215 -3.61 4.63 -11.26
CA PHE A 215 -2.88 5.77 -11.81
C PHE A 215 -2.84 6.94 -10.82
N PHE A 216 -1.70 7.59 -10.78
CA PHE A 216 -1.53 8.89 -10.13
C PHE A 216 -1.67 9.98 -11.18
N MET A 217 -2.74 10.76 -11.12
CA MET A 217 -3.05 11.84 -12.07
C MET A 217 -2.48 13.16 -11.54
N LYS A 218 -1.68 13.89 -12.33
CA LYS A 218 -1.20 15.23 -11.96
C LYS A 218 -2.34 16.25 -11.87
N LYS A 219 -2.11 17.28 -11.09
CA LYS A 219 -2.96 18.49 -11.03
C LYS A 219 -2.87 19.29 -12.32
#